data_fd0f1466f40fb8beb67fccaed5854538
#
_entry.id   fd0f1466f40fb8beb67fccaed5854538
#
_cell.length_a   1.000
_cell.length_b   1.000
_cell.length_c   1.000
_cell.angle_alpha   90.00
_cell.angle_beta   90.00
_cell.angle_gamma   90.00
#
_symmetry.space_group_name_H-M   'P 1'
#
loop_
_entity.id
_entity.type
_entity.pdbx_description
1 polymer ?
#
loop_
_entity_poly.entity_id
_entity_poly.type
_entity_poly.pdbx_seq_one_letter_code
_entity_poly.pdbx_strand_id
1 'polypeptide(L)'
;MERELFIGIDAGGSETKLAVCDGRGNLVGYGKGGPANHLSVGLERMKESLVEAMNDAGCSGLHFESAYIGYSGLGIWSPSELLEKIGHEVIDTDRLAINNDCYNALYGGFGGESGIVAVTGTGSMVLAIDDDGEVTRLGGWGHILGDWGSGFRIAMDAIQVALKVHDGTVDSLLHDKMMSFFGFDSSRAIVRYFYIEQHSKSEIAAFAPLVIEAAVSGDREARRIVEANAIEIARTAVVMYNKVAVAPRLAVVGGLSKSEFFMEQLRWGVSGWLKLCKPLLQPVFGAVLIAMNNFRKVDKPSLERLSEISGEYEREGRL
;
A
#
# COMPACT_ATOMS: atom_id res chain seq x y z
N MET A 1 -26.57 23.76 -12.29
CA MET A 1 -25.12 23.57 -12.49
C MET A 1 -24.87 22.09 -12.34
N GLU A 2 -24.30 21.44 -13.35
CA GLU A 2 -23.86 20.06 -13.24
C GLU A 2 -22.85 19.95 -12.12
N ARG A 3 -22.89 18.85 -11.39
CA ARG A 3 -22.03 18.62 -10.23
C ARG A 3 -20.67 18.16 -10.75
N GLU A 4 -19.62 18.96 -10.52
CA GLU A 4 -18.24 18.54 -10.83
C GLU A 4 -17.90 17.27 -10.05
N LEU A 5 -17.52 16.21 -10.73
CA LEU A 5 -17.18 14.92 -10.13
C LEU A 5 -15.72 14.56 -10.37
N PHE A 6 -15.09 13.99 -9.35
CA PHE A 6 -13.69 13.56 -9.35
C PHE A 6 -13.61 12.11 -8.89
N ILE A 7 -12.84 11.31 -9.58
CA ILE A 7 -12.67 9.88 -9.27
C ILE A 7 -11.23 9.56 -8.96
N GLY A 8 -11.01 8.88 -7.84
CA GLY A 8 -9.72 8.35 -7.44
C GLY A 8 -9.79 6.83 -7.27
N ILE A 9 -8.83 6.12 -7.82
CA ILE A 9 -8.74 4.66 -7.74
C ILE A 9 -7.41 4.24 -7.12
N ASP A 10 -7.49 3.41 -6.09
CA ASP A 10 -6.39 2.67 -5.50
C ASP A 10 -6.43 1.23 -6.00
N ALA A 11 -5.78 1.00 -7.14
CA ALA A 11 -5.76 -0.27 -7.86
C ALA A 11 -4.69 -1.20 -7.28
N GLY A 12 -4.97 -1.76 -6.10
CA GLY A 12 -4.03 -2.52 -5.30
C GLY A 12 -3.77 -3.95 -5.78
N GLY A 13 -2.75 -4.58 -5.21
CA GLY A 13 -2.38 -5.96 -5.56
C GLY A 13 -3.34 -7.03 -5.07
N SER A 14 -4.17 -6.73 -4.07
CA SER A 14 -5.15 -7.67 -3.48
C SER A 14 -6.59 -7.24 -3.66
N GLU A 15 -6.84 -5.94 -3.70
CA GLU A 15 -8.17 -5.33 -3.81
C GLU A 15 -8.03 -3.98 -4.53
N THR A 16 -9.03 -3.63 -5.31
CA THR A 16 -9.19 -2.28 -5.89
C THR A 16 -10.20 -1.51 -5.06
N LYS A 17 -9.89 -0.27 -4.72
CA LYS A 17 -10.80 0.68 -4.05
C LYS A 17 -10.99 1.90 -4.92
N LEU A 18 -12.22 2.39 -4.98
CA LEU A 18 -12.62 3.52 -5.76
C LEU A 18 -13.45 4.48 -4.91
N ALA A 19 -13.17 5.77 -5.03
CA ALA A 19 -14.02 6.81 -4.44
C ALA A 19 -14.31 7.91 -5.46
N VAL A 20 -15.55 8.38 -5.45
CA VAL A 20 -16.02 9.53 -6.23
C VAL A 20 -16.42 10.63 -5.27
N CYS A 21 -15.86 11.82 -5.47
CA CYS A 21 -16.23 13.01 -4.69
C CYS A 21 -16.66 14.15 -5.60
N ASP A 22 -17.46 15.07 -5.04
CA ASP A 22 -17.75 16.35 -5.71
C ASP A 22 -16.64 17.37 -5.45
N GLY A 23 -16.71 18.52 -6.12
CA GLY A 23 -15.74 19.60 -6.02
C GLY A 23 -15.60 20.24 -4.61
N ARG A 24 -16.45 19.84 -3.65
CA ARG A 24 -16.39 20.24 -2.25
C ARG A 24 -15.87 19.14 -1.33
N GLY A 25 -15.43 18.01 -1.89
CA GLY A 25 -14.96 16.85 -1.14
C GLY A 25 -16.05 15.98 -0.53
N ASN A 26 -17.34 16.17 -0.88
CA ASN A 26 -18.39 15.27 -0.42
C ASN A 26 -18.35 13.96 -1.22
N LEU A 27 -18.41 12.83 -0.52
CA LEU A 27 -18.46 11.52 -1.16
C LEU A 27 -19.77 11.34 -1.92
N VAL A 28 -19.67 10.84 -3.15
CA VAL A 28 -20.79 10.55 -4.06
C VAL A 28 -20.93 9.04 -4.27
N GLY A 29 -19.81 8.33 -4.36
CA GLY A 29 -19.78 6.88 -4.53
C GLY A 29 -18.49 6.30 -3.96
N TYR A 30 -18.58 5.06 -3.51
CA TYR A 30 -17.44 4.25 -3.07
C TYR A 30 -17.68 2.82 -3.51
N GLY A 31 -16.66 2.20 -4.08
CA GLY A 31 -16.78 0.83 -4.57
C GLY A 31 -15.49 0.05 -4.43
N LYS A 32 -15.64 -1.28 -4.48
CA LYS A 32 -14.56 -2.25 -4.41
C LYS A 32 -14.57 -3.17 -5.62
N GLY A 33 -13.38 -3.60 -6.03
CA GLY A 33 -13.17 -4.62 -7.06
C GLY A 33 -12.04 -5.55 -6.66
N GLY A 34 -11.77 -6.53 -7.50
CA GLY A 34 -10.72 -7.52 -7.28
C GLY A 34 -9.30 -6.94 -7.37
N PRO A 35 -8.28 -7.82 -7.38
CA PRO A 35 -6.88 -7.42 -7.52
C PRO A 35 -6.61 -6.78 -8.89
N ALA A 36 -5.79 -5.72 -8.92
CA ALA A 36 -5.48 -4.97 -10.13
C ALA A 36 -3.97 -4.80 -10.43
N ASN A 37 -3.12 -5.61 -9.83
CA ASN A 37 -1.71 -5.64 -10.21
C ASN A 37 -1.52 -6.43 -11.52
N HIS A 38 -1.38 -5.72 -12.65
CA HIS A 38 -1.26 -6.29 -13.99
C HIS A 38 -0.13 -7.33 -14.13
N LEU A 39 0.94 -7.24 -13.33
CA LEU A 39 2.04 -8.19 -13.32
C LEU A 39 1.65 -9.55 -12.68
N SER A 40 0.64 -9.54 -11.82
CA SER A 40 0.19 -10.74 -11.10
C SER A 40 -1.05 -11.37 -11.73
N VAL A 41 -2.03 -10.54 -12.15
CA VAL A 41 -3.33 -11.03 -12.62
C VAL A 41 -3.56 -10.85 -14.12
N GLY A 42 -2.65 -10.17 -14.81
CA GLY A 42 -2.80 -9.82 -16.24
C GLY A 42 -3.72 -8.61 -16.45
N LEU A 43 -3.71 -8.09 -17.70
CA LEU A 43 -4.40 -6.85 -18.06
C LEU A 43 -5.93 -6.99 -18.06
N GLU A 44 -6.45 -8.13 -18.53
CA GLU A 44 -7.90 -8.38 -18.61
C GLU A 44 -8.51 -8.41 -17.20
N ARG A 45 -7.93 -9.20 -16.27
CA ARG A 45 -8.44 -9.26 -14.90
C ARG A 45 -8.31 -7.92 -14.18
N MET A 46 -7.22 -7.19 -14.42
CA MET A 46 -7.06 -5.82 -13.90
C MET A 46 -8.20 -4.92 -14.38
N LYS A 47 -8.52 -4.92 -15.68
CA LYS A 47 -9.64 -4.14 -16.26
C LYS A 47 -10.97 -4.54 -15.63
N GLU A 48 -11.24 -5.85 -15.52
CA GLU A 48 -12.45 -6.34 -14.84
C GLU A 48 -12.56 -5.80 -13.42
N SER A 49 -11.47 -5.78 -12.66
CA SER A 49 -11.44 -5.27 -11.28
C SER A 49 -11.78 -3.77 -11.20
N LEU A 50 -11.34 -2.97 -12.18
CA LEU A 50 -11.75 -1.56 -12.28
C LEU A 50 -13.25 -1.42 -12.57
N VAL A 51 -13.78 -2.23 -13.51
CA VAL A 51 -15.21 -2.23 -13.85
C VAL A 51 -16.07 -2.69 -12.67
N GLU A 52 -15.62 -3.71 -11.93
CA GLU A 52 -16.28 -4.15 -10.69
C GLU A 52 -16.39 -2.99 -9.69
N ALA A 53 -15.30 -2.27 -9.45
CA ALA A 53 -15.29 -1.14 -8.53
C ALA A 53 -16.20 0.02 -8.99
N MET A 54 -16.25 0.30 -10.31
CA MET A 54 -17.16 1.29 -10.90
C MET A 54 -18.63 0.93 -10.70
N ASN A 55 -18.97 -0.35 -10.92
CA ASN A 55 -20.32 -0.85 -10.73
C ASN A 55 -20.74 -0.84 -9.27
N ASP A 56 -19.86 -1.27 -8.36
CA ASP A 56 -20.11 -1.30 -6.91
C ASP A 56 -20.29 0.13 -6.35
N ALA A 57 -19.57 1.10 -6.89
CA ALA A 57 -19.73 2.52 -6.55
C ALA A 57 -21.01 3.16 -7.16
N GLY A 58 -21.71 2.47 -8.08
CA GLY A 58 -22.85 3.01 -8.78
C GLY A 58 -22.53 4.21 -9.67
N CYS A 59 -21.32 4.28 -10.22
CA CYS A 59 -20.83 5.44 -10.96
C CYS A 59 -20.52 5.14 -12.44
N SER A 60 -20.88 3.96 -12.93
CA SER A 60 -20.73 3.59 -14.35
C SER A 60 -21.54 4.53 -15.25
N GLY A 61 -20.89 5.05 -16.31
CA GLY A 61 -21.51 5.97 -17.28
C GLY A 61 -21.61 7.43 -16.79
N LEU A 62 -21.02 7.78 -15.63
CA LEU A 62 -20.86 9.17 -15.23
C LEU A 62 -19.62 9.76 -15.90
N HIS A 63 -19.69 11.06 -16.24
CA HIS A 63 -18.55 11.83 -16.68
C HIS A 63 -17.84 12.45 -15.48
N PHE A 64 -16.49 12.46 -15.53
CA PHE A 64 -15.64 13.03 -14.46
C PHE A 64 -14.75 14.13 -15.02
N GLU A 65 -14.69 15.28 -14.31
CA GLU A 65 -13.81 16.41 -14.64
C GLU A 65 -12.32 16.01 -14.63
N SER A 66 -11.98 15.09 -13.75
CA SER A 66 -10.64 14.52 -13.66
C SER A 66 -10.66 13.17 -12.95
N ALA A 67 -9.79 12.28 -13.38
CA ALA A 67 -9.60 10.93 -12.85
C ALA A 67 -8.13 10.67 -12.50
N TYR A 68 -7.90 9.87 -11.47
CA TYR A 68 -6.57 9.39 -11.13
C TYR A 68 -6.62 7.91 -10.75
N ILE A 69 -5.68 7.13 -11.29
CA ILE A 69 -5.53 5.72 -10.95
C ILE A 69 -4.11 5.46 -10.45
N GLY A 70 -3.99 5.03 -9.20
CA GLY A 70 -2.73 4.49 -8.67
C GLY A 70 -2.69 2.98 -8.87
N TYR A 71 -1.85 2.50 -9.79
CA TYR A 71 -1.71 1.08 -10.11
C TYR A 71 -0.60 0.41 -9.30
N SER A 72 -0.93 -0.65 -8.59
CA SER A 72 0.07 -1.53 -8.01
C SER A 72 0.89 -2.21 -9.10
N GLY A 73 2.22 -2.17 -8.95
CA GLY A 73 3.12 -2.74 -9.93
C GLY A 73 3.49 -1.80 -11.09
N LEU A 74 2.92 -0.60 -11.17
CA LEU A 74 3.37 0.41 -12.12
C LEU A 74 4.79 0.87 -11.75
N GLY A 75 5.74 0.65 -12.64
CA GLY A 75 7.16 0.99 -12.47
C GLY A 75 7.79 1.44 -13.78
N ILE A 76 9.12 1.63 -13.77
CA ILE A 76 9.89 2.17 -14.91
C ILE A 76 9.67 1.39 -16.22
N TRP A 77 9.41 0.09 -16.13
CA TRP A 77 9.24 -0.82 -17.28
C TRP A 77 7.79 -1.20 -17.56
N SER A 78 6.84 -0.54 -16.90
CA SER A 78 5.42 -0.84 -17.10
C SER A 78 4.91 -0.24 -18.42
N PRO A 79 3.94 -0.88 -19.06
CA PRO A 79 3.32 -0.37 -20.29
C PRO A 79 2.34 0.78 -19.97
N SER A 80 2.87 1.93 -19.52
CA SER A 80 2.06 3.06 -19.03
C SER A 80 1.00 3.51 -20.03
N GLU A 81 1.33 3.62 -21.31
CA GLU A 81 0.38 3.99 -22.38
C GLU A 81 -0.80 2.99 -22.48
N LEU A 82 -0.52 1.70 -22.30
CA LEU A 82 -1.56 0.66 -22.33
C LEU A 82 -2.45 0.72 -21.09
N LEU A 83 -1.86 0.97 -19.92
CA LEU A 83 -2.62 1.13 -18.65
C LEU A 83 -3.49 2.39 -18.68
N GLU A 84 -3.00 3.48 -19.24
CA GLU A 84 -3.75 4.72 -19.44
C GLU A 84 -4.91 4.50 -20.42
N LYS A 85 -4.67 3.81 -21.55
CA LYS A 85 -5.73 3.42 -22.49
C LYS A 85 -6.81 2.59 -21.81
N ILE A 86 -6.46 1.58 -21.02
CA ILE A 86 -7.44 0.79 -20.25
C ILE A 86 -8.21 1.68 -19.27
N GLY A 87 -7.56 2.63 -18.61
CA GLY A 87 -8.23 3.61 -17.75
C GLY A 87 -9.29 4.41 -18.51
N HIS A 88 -9.01 4.90 -19.71
CA HIS A 88 -9.98 5.61 -20.57
C HIS A 88 -11.09 4.70 -21.11
N GLU A 89 -10.86 3.40 -21.26
CA GLU A 89 -11.92 2.45 -21.63
C GLU A 89 -12.94 2.22 -20.51
N VAL A 90 -12.57 2.49 -19.26
CA VAL A 90 -13.41 2.26 -18.07
C VAL A 90 -14.00 3.57 -17.53
N ILE A 91 -13.27 4.68 -17.62
CA ILE A 91 -13.63 5.95 -17.02
C ILE A 91 -13.84 7.01 -18.12
N ASP A 92 -15.02 7.61 -18.13
CA ASP A 92 -15.35 8.74 -19.02
C ASP A 92 -14.81 10.05 -18.41
N THR A 93 -13.63 10.48 -18.90
CA THR A 93 -12.96 11.72 -18.49
C THR A 93 -12.01 12.22 -19.56
N ASP A 94 -11.87 13.54 -19.67
CA ASP A 94 -10.87 14.18 -20.53
C ASP A 94 -9.50 14.32 -19.83
N ARG A 95 -9.43 14.06 -18.53
CA ARG A 95 -8.22 14.27 -17.69
C ARG A 95 -7.94 13.05 -16.83
N LEU A 96 -7.32 12.05 -17.43
CA LEU A 96 -6.83 10.88 -16.72
C LEU A 96 -5.33 11.06 -16.42
N ALA A 97 -4.94 10.80 -15.18
CA ALA A 97 -3.55 10.61 -14.80
C ALA A 97 -3.38 9.26 -14.11
N ILE A 98 -2.26 8.62 -14.34
CA ILE A 98 -1.92 7.33 -13.73
C ILE A 98 -0.54 7.40 -13.07
N ASN A 99 -0.35 6.67 -11.98
CA ASN A 99 0.97 6.48 -11.36
C ASN A 99 0.98 5.19 -10.54
N ASN A 100 2.07 4.93 -9.83
CA ASN A 100 2.14 3.86 -8.84
C ASN A 100 1.19 4.13 -7.66
N ASP A 101 0.55 3.09 -7.12
CA ASP A 101 -0.38 3.14 -5.98
C ASP A 101 0.20 3.78 -4.71
N CYS A 102 1.52 3.75 -4.55
CA CYS A 102 2.19 4.42 -3.44
C CYS A 102 2.03 5.96 -3.45
N TYR A 103 1.74 6.57 -4.61
CA TYR A 103 1.42 8.00 -4.68
C TYR A 103 0.08 8.32 -4.02
N ASN A 104 -0.89 7.41 -4.06
CA ASN A 104 -2.15 7.52 -3.32
C ASN A 104 -1.88 7.70 -1.83
N ALA A 105 -1.01 6.84 -1.30
CA ALA A 105 -0.57 6.88 0.09
C ALA A 105 0.23 8.15 0.41
N LEU A 106 1.12 8.59 -0.49
CA LEU A 106 1.94 9.78 -0.33
C LEU A 106 1.07 11.04 -0.18
N TYR A 107 0.15 11.26 -1.12
CA TYR A 107 -0.76 12.40 -1.06
C TYR A 107 -1.76 12.27 0.10
N GLY A 108 -2.19 11.06 0.40
CA GLY A 108 -3.03 10.77 1.56
C GLY A 108 -2.34 11.05 2.90
N GLY A 109 -1.02 10.89 2.98
CA GLY A 109 -0.26 11.07 4.20
C GLY A 109 -0.42 12.45 4.82
N PHE A 110 -0.26 13.51 4.02
CA PHE A 110 -0.25 14.89 4.48
C PHE A 110 -1.04 15.86 3.57
N GLY A 111 -1.97 15.35 2.77
CA GLY A 111 -2.78 16.21 1.90
C GLY A 111 -2.00 16.83 0.73
N GLY A 112 -0.90 16.21 0.31
CA GLY A 112 0.02 16.75 -0.71
C GLY A 112 1.03 17.76 -0.17
N GLU A 113 1.05 18.03 1.15
CA GLU A 113 2.09 18.84 1.78
C GLU A 113 3.38 18.05 2.03
N SER A 114 4.50 18.80 2.20
CA SER A 114 5.83 18.24 2.52
C SER A 114 5.79 17.26 3.69
N GLY A 115 6.42 16.08 3.51
CA GLY A 115 6.46 15.01 4.51
C GLY A 115 6.90 13.68 3.91
N ILE A 116 7.15 12.70 4.77
CA ILE A 116 7.61 11.36 4.40
C ILE A 116 6.49 10.34 4.65
N VAL A 117 6.24 9.47 3.68
CA VAL A 117 5.30 8.35 3.82
C VAL A 117 6.03 7.04 3.59
N ALA A 118 5.91 6.12 4.54
CA ALA A 118 6.35 4.74 4.40
C ALA A 118 5.15 3.85 4.09
N VAL A 119 5.18 3.19 2.94
CA VAL A 119 4.21 2.16 2.57
C VAL A 119 4.77 0.81 2.99
N THR A 120 4.04 0.10 3.86
CA THR A 120 4.45 -1.18 4.46
C THR A 120 3.31 -2.20 4.36
N GLY A 121 3.13 -2.74 3.16
CA GLY A 121 2.12 -3.75 2.82
C GLY A 121 2.75 -5.06 2.41
N THR A 122 2.25 -5.67 1.34
CA THR A 122 2.86 -6.83 0.68
C THR A 122 4.28 -6.53 0.24
N GLY A 123 4.53 -5.35 -0.35
CA GLY A 123 5.85 -4.76 -0.59
C GLY A 123 6.10 -3.56 0.33
N SER A 124 7.24 -2.86 0.13
CA SER A 124 7.56 -1.66 0.88
C SER A 124 8.23 -0.58 0.03
N MET A 125 7.96 0.68 0.37
CA MET A 125 8.54 1.85 -0.28
C MET A 125 8.48 3.05 0.67
N VAL A 126 9.48 3.91 0.62
CA VAL A 126 9.47 5.21 1.31
C VAL A 126 9.47 6.31 0.26
N LEU A 127 8.53 7.23 0.39
CA LEU A 127 8.32 8.37 -0.49
C LEU A 127 8.34 9.66 0.31
N ALA A 128 8.73 10.75 -0.31
CA ALA A 128 8.63 12.09 0.27
C ALA A 128 8.10 13.07 -0.78
N ILE A 129 7.31 14.04 -0.33
CA ILE A 129 7.10 15.31 -1.01
C ILE A 129 7.93 16.33 -0.26
N ASP A 130 8.86 17.00 -0.94
CA ASP A 130 9.68 18.04 -0.35
C ASP A 130 8.97 19.40 -0.31
N ASP A 131 9.66 20.44 0.17
CA ASP A 131 9.09 21.76 0.32
C ASP A 131 8.83 22.46 -1.04
N ASP A 132 9.44 21.97 -2.13
CA ASP A 132 9.23 22.45 -3.51
C ASP A 132 8.13 21.63 -4.23
N GLY A 133 7.59 20.59 -3.62
CA GLY A 133 6.57 19.70 -4.18
C GLY A 133 7.12 18.55 -5.02
N GLU A 134 8.44 18.38 -5.05
CA GLU A 134 9.08 17.29 -5.77
C GLU A 134 8.99 15.97 -5.02
N VAL A 135 8.79 14.88 -5.77
CA VAL A 135 8.64 13.55 -5.19
C VAL A 135 9.95 12.77 -5.28
N THR A 136 10.44 12.33 -4.14
CA THR A 136 11.60 11.43 -4.05
C THR A 136 11.17 10.06 -3.53
N ARG A 137 11.77 8.99 -4.07
CA ARG A 137 11.53 7.59 -3.69
C ARG A 137 12.80 6.90 -3.21
N LEU A 138 12.67 6.12 -2.14
CA LEU A 138 13.66 5.14 -1.68
C LEU A 138 13.01 3.76 -1.52
N GLY A 139 13.69 2.71 -1.95
CA GLY A 139 13.16 1.35 -1.98
C GLY A 139 12.18 1.10 -3.13
N GLY A 140 11.28 0.13 -2.97
CA GLY A 140 10.33 -0.26 -4.01
C GLY A 140 10.99 -0.93 -5.23
N TRP A 141 12.03 -1.73 -4.99
CA TRP A 141 12.74 -2.48 -6.02
C TRP A 141 12.12 -3.86 -6.31
N GLY A 142 10.99 -4.15 -5.68
CA GLY A 142 10.32 -5.44 -5.77
C GLY A 142 10.92 -6.48 -4.81
N HIS A 143 10.21 -7.59 -4.65
CA HIS A 143 10.46 -8.59 -3.61
C HIS A 143 11.76 -9.39 -3.76
N ILE A 144 12.34 -9.44 -4.96
CA ILE A 144 13.63 -10.12 -5.22
C ILE A 144 14.80 -9.23 -4.83
N LEU A 145 14.75 -7.93 -5.20
CA LEU A 145 15.87 -7.00 -5.06
C LEU A 145 15.71 -6.04 -3.87
N GLY A 146 14.56 -6.04 -3.20
CA GLY A 146 14.23 -5.05 -2.19
C GLY A 146 13.07 -5.48 -1.29
N ASP A 147 12.10 -4.57 -1.14
CA ASP A 147 10.92 -4.70 -0.28
C ASP A 147 11.26 -5.02 1.19
N TRP A 148 12.42 -4.53 1.68
CA TRP A 148 12.81 -4.66 3.09
C TRP A 148 11.79 -3.97 3.99
N GLY A 149 11.40 -4.64 5.08
CA GLY A 149 10.36 -4.14 5.99
C GLY A 149 8.94 -4.33 5.47
N SER A 150 8.73 -5.18 4.47
CA SER A 150 7.42 -5.57 3.96
C SER A 150 6.89 -6.85 4.58
N GLY A 151 5.60 -7.12 4.40
CA GLY A 151 4.99 -8.40 4.79
C GLY A 151 5.61 -9.59 4.06
N PHE A 152 5.96 -9.43 2.78
CA PHE A 152 6.68 -10.47 2.05
C PHE A 152 8.03 -10.78 2.69
N ARG A 153 8.81 -9.74 3.05
CA ARG A 153 10.12 -9.95 3.66
C ARG A 153 10.01 -10.61 5.04
N ILE A 154 9.09 -10.15 5.88
CA ILE A 154 8.79 -10.78 7.18
C ILE A 154 8.44 -12.26 7.01
N ALA A 155 7.57 -12.59 6.04
CA ALA A 155 7.19 -13.97 5.76
C ALA A 155 8.38 -14.81 5.30
N MET A 156 9.19 -14.31 4.38
CA MET A 156 10.37 -15.04 3.88
C MET A 156 11.41 -15.26 4.95
N ASP A 157 11.70 -14.26 5.79
CA ASP A 157 12.62 -14.40 6.92
C ASP A 157 12.10 -15.45 7.92
N ALA A 158 10.79 -15.47 8.18
CA ALA A 158 10.16 -16.45 9.05
C ALA A 158 10.19 -17.88 8.48
N ILE A 159 9.97 -18.03 7.18
CA ILE A 159 10.07 -19.32 6.49
C ILE A 159 11.50 -19.88 6.59
N GLN A 160 12.52 -19.01 6.41
CA GLN A 160 13.92 -19.43 6.58
C GLN A 160 14.23 -19.88 8.01
N VAL A 161 13.66 -19.22 9.02
CA VAL A 161 13.77 -19.65 10.43
C VAL A 161 13.02 -20.96 10.66
N ALA A 162 11.82 -21.11 10.11
CA ALA A 162 11.04 -22.36 10.21
C ALA A 162 11.80 -23.57 9.66
N LEU A 163 12.56 -23.41 8.58
CA LEU A 163 13.43 -24.46 8.05
C LEU A 163 14.60 -24.78 9.00
N LYS A 164 15.18 -23.79 9.68
CA LYS A 164 16.20 -24.01 10.72
C LYS A 164 15.63 -24.76 11.93
N VAL A 165 14.36 -24.54 12.28
CA VAL A 165 13.66 -25.34 13.31
C VAL A 165 13.54 -26.80 12.85
N HIS A 166 13.13 -27.02 11.59
CA HIS A 166 13.08 -28.35 10.98
C HIS A 166 14.43 -29.08 11.06
N ASP A 167 15.52 -28.35 10.82
CA ASP A 167 16.89 -28.87 10.90
C ASP A 167 17.42 -29.04 12.34
N GLY A 168 16.63 -28.63 13.34
CA GLY A 168 17.00 -28.75 14.77
C GLY A 168 18.08 -27.75 15.23
N THR A 169 18.31 -26.65 14.48
CA THR A 169 19.36 -25.67 14.81
C THR A 169 18.84 -24.46 15.59
N VAL A 170 17.53 -24.26 15.63
CA VAL A 170 16.83 -23.14 16.31
C VAL A 170 15.51 -23.69 16.89
N ASP A 171 15.04 -23.07 17.98
CA ASP A 171 13.72 -23.34 18.57
C ASP A 171 12.80 -22.12 18.34
N SER A 172 11.62 -22.37 17.74
CA SER A 172 10.62 -21.34 17.44
C SER A 172 9.27 -21.96 17.05
N LEU A 173 8.18 -21.25 17.30
CA LEU A 173 6.82 -21.62 16.87
C LEU A 173 6.60 -21.48 15.34
N LEU A 174 7.53 -20.87 14.64
CA LEU A 174 7.37 -20.51 13.22
C LEU A 174 7.26 -21.74 12.30
N HIS A 175 7.88 -22.88 12.67
CA HIS A 175 7.78 -24.10 11.87
C HIS A 175 6.33 -24.60 11.82
N ASP A 176 5.69 -24.80 12.96
CA ASP A 176 4.34 -25.35 13.02
C ASP A 176 3.31 -24.37 12.44
N LYS A 177 3.51 -23.06 12.66
CA LYS A 177 2.69 -22.03 12.02
C LYS A 177 2.83 -22.04 10.49
N MET A 178 4.04 -22.18 9.96
CA MET A 178 4.29 -22.28 8.51
C MET A 178 3.64 -23.53 7.93
N MET A 179 3.85 -24.72 8.53
CA MET A 179 3.28 -25.98 8.06
C MET A 179 1.75 -25.91 8.03
N SER A 180 1.14 -25.35 9.07
CA SER A 180 -0.31 -25.20 9.18
C SER A 180 -0.85 -24.18 8.17
N PHE A 181 -0.21 -23.02 8.02
CA PHE A 181 -0.68 -21.93 7.16
C PHE A 181 -0.68 -22.31 5.68
N PHE A 182 0.42 -22.92 5.21
CA PHE A 182 0.55 -23.31 3.80
C PHE A 182 0.00 -24.72 3.52
N GLY A 183 -0.44 -25.45 4.54
CA GLY A 183 -0.93 -26.83 4.40
C GLY A 183 0.16 -27.83 4.02
N PHE A 184 1.41 -27.59 4.43
CA PHE A 184 2.51 -28.49 4.13
C PHE A 184 2.45 -29.75 5.02
N ASP A 185 2.65 -30.91 4.41
CA ASP A 185 2.74 -32.22 5.07
C ASP A 185 4.17 -32.78 5.13
N SER A 186 5.09 -32.14 4.42
CA SER A 186 6.47 -32.59 4.30
C SER A 186 7.41 -31.48 3.83
N SER A 187 8.71 -31.64 4.05
CA SER A 187 9.75 -30.76 3.50
C SER A 187 9.75 -30.74 1.97
N ARG A 188 9.30 -31.81 1.31
CA ARG A 188 9.14 -31.84 -0.17
C ARG A 188 8.04 -30.89 -0.63
N ALA A 189 6.94 -30.77 0.11
CA ALA A 189 5.86 -29.84 -0.21
C ALA A 189 6.37 -28.39 -0.16
N ILE A 190 7.22 -28.03 0.81
CA ILE A 190 7.85 -26.72 0.91
C ILE A 190 8.69 -26.41 -0.33
N VAL A 191 9.59 -27.33 -0.71
CA VAL A 191 10.46 -27.16 -1.89
C VAL A 191 9.62 -27.01 -3.17
N ARG A 192 8.60 -27.85 -3.33
CA ARG A 192 7.69 -27.80 -4.48
C ARG A 192 6.97 -26.45 -4.55
N TYR A 193 6.44 -25.94 -3.44
CA TYR A 193 5.75 -24.65 -3.35
C TYR A 193 6.63 -23.49 -3.82
N PHE A 194 7.88 -23.42 -3.34
CA PHE A 194 8.76 -22.28 -3.61
C PHE A 194 9.55 -22.38 -4.92
N TYR A 195 9.79 -23.57 -5.46
CA TYR A 195 10.67 -23.76 -6.62
C TYR A 195 9.97 -24.31 -7.87
N ILE A 196 8.81 -24.94 -7.72
CA ILE A 196 8.11 -25.57 -8.85
C ILE A 196 6.79 -24.88 -9.15
N GLU A 197 6.02 -24.56 -8.11
CA GLU A 197 4.74 -23.88 -8.24
C GLU A 197 4.95 -22.37 -8.33
N GLN A 198 4.07 -21.68 -9.07
CA GLN A 198 4.12 -20.23 -9.18
C GLN A 198 3.13 -19.63 -8.19
N HIS A 199 3.65 -19.06 -7.11
CA HIS A 199 2.85 -18.35 -6.11
C HIS A 199 3.12 -16.86 -6.16
N SER A 200 2.07 -16.08 -5.95
CA SER A 200 2.18 -14.62 -5.90
C SER A 200 2.89 -14.18 -4.61
N LYS A 201 3.58 -13.03 -4.69
CA LYS A 201 4.17 -12.43 -3.48
C LYS A 201 3.11 -12.13 -2.39
N SER A 202 1.86 -11.91 -2.77
CA SER A 202 0.76 -11.64 -1.84
C SER A 202 0.36 -12.88 -1.04
N GLU A 203 0.35 -14.06 -1.67
CA GLU A 203 0.09 -15.34 -0.99
C GLU A 203 1.16 -15.63 0.07
N ILE A 204 2.42 -15.36 -0.25
CA ILE A 204 3.53 -15.55 0.70
C ILE A 204 3.44 -14.50 1.82
N ALA A 205 3.22 -13.22 1.48
CA ALA A 205 3.12 -12.13 2.45
C ALA A 205 1.95 -12.31 3.44
N ALA A 206 0.91 -13.07 3.07
CA ALA A 206 -0.21 -13.39 3.94
C ALA A 206 0.18 -14.20 5.19
N PHE A 207 1.39 -14.75 5.24
CA PHE A 207 1.95 -15.40 6.43
C PHE A 207 2.44 -14.39 7.49
N ALA A 208 2.77 -13.14 7.11
CA ALA A 208 3.34 -12.14 8.02
C ALA A 208 2.49 -11.85 9.28
N PRO A 209 1.15 -11.79 9.24
CA PRO A 209 0.33 -11.63 10.44
C PRO A 209 0.57 -12.71 11.50
N LEU A 210 0.76 -13.98 11.10
CA LEU A 210 1.04 -15.09 12.01
C LEU A 210 2.46 -15.01 12.60
N VAL A 211 3.41 -14.43 11.88
CA VAL A 211 4.75 -14.13 12.40
C VAL A 211 4.67 -13.03 13.46
N ILE A 212 3.90 -11.98 13.21
CA ILE A 212 3.68 -10.90 14.19
C ILE A 212 2.97 -11.44 15.44
N GLU A 213 1.96 -12.30 15.27
CA GLU A 213 1.29 -12.95 16.39
C GLU A 213 2.26 -13.79 17.24
N ALA A 214 3.15 -14.57 16.61
CA ALA A 214 4.20 -15.31 17.31
C ALA A 214 5.16 -14.37 18.06
N ALA A 215 5.53 -13.26 17.45
CA ALA A 215 6.39 -12.24 18.08
C ALA A 215 5.72 -11.65 19.34
N VAL A 216 4.45 -11.29 19.25
CA VAL A 216 3.66 -10.76 20.38
C VAL A 216 3.50 -11.82 21.48
N SER A 217 3.35 -13.10 21.10
CA SER A 217 3.27 -14.23 22.04
C SER A 217 4.60 -14.59 22.70
N GLY A 218 5.70 -13.89 22.36
CA GLY A 218 7.01 -14.05 23.01
C GLY A 218 7.99 -14.97 22.29
N ASP A 219 7.67 -15.44 21.07
CA ASP A 219 8.63 -16.19 20.24
C ASP A 219 9.82 -15.28 19.90
N ARG A 220 11.00 -15.72 20.28
CA ARG A 220 12.23 -14.93 20.20
C ARG A 220 12.65 -14.64 18.76
N GLU A 221 12.56 -15.62 17.89
CA GLU A 221 12.99 -15.47 16.49
C GLU A 221 11.97 -14.65 15.69
N ALA A 222 10.68 -14.84 15.93
CA ALA A 222 9.63 -14.00 15.34
C ALA A 222 9.80 -12.53 15.75
N ARG A 223 10.10 -12.26 17.03
CA ARG A 223 10.39 -10.88 17.50
C ARG A 223 11.55 -10.27 16.75
N ARG A 224 12.68 -10.96 16.63
CA ARG A 224 13.86 -10.48 15.89
C ARG A 224 13.57 -10.15 14.44
N ILE A 225 12.73 -10.97 13.78
CA ILE A 225 12.32 -10.75 12.39
C ILE A 225 11.51 -9.44 12.29
N VAL A 226 10.48 -9.29 13.11
CA VAL A 226 9.59 -8.10 13.06
C VAL A 226 10.36 -6.83 13.44
N GLU A 227 11.18 -6.88 14.49
CA GLU A 227 12.05 -5.78 14.92
C GLU A 227 13.01 -5.34 13.81
N ALA A 228 13.74 -6.29 13.20
CA ALA A 228 14.69 -5.98 12.12
C ALA A 228 13.99 -5.31 10.92
N ASN A 229 12.84 -5.81 10.53
CA ASN A 229 12.07 -5.28 9.39
C ASN A 229 11.47 -3.88 9.70
N ALA A 230 11.00 -3.62 10.92
CA ALA A 230 10.52 -2.30 11.33
C ALA A 230 11.65 -1.27 11.37
N ILE A 231 12.83 -1.65 11.89
CA ILE A 231 14.01 -0.79 11.95
C ILE A 231 14.54 -0.47 10.54
N GLU A 232 14.42 -1.37 9.57
CA GLU A 232 14.85 -1.11 8.20
C GLU A 232 13.99 -0.02 7.53
N ILE A 233 12.68 -0.01 7.76
CA ILE A 233 11.79 1.08 7.32
C ILE A 233 12.17 2.39 8.02
N ALA A 234 12.43 2.35 9.33
CA ALA A 234 12.83 3.53 10.09
C ALA A 234 14.14 4.13 9.55
N ARG A 235 15.14 3.29 9.28
CA ARG A 235 16.42 3.72 8.67
C ARG A 235 16.21 4.37 7.32
N THR A 236 15.39 3.76 6.46
CA THR A 236 15.09 4.29 5.13
C THR A 236 14.40 5.65 5.22
N ALA A 237 13.45 5.82 6.17
CA ALA A 237 12.80 7.10 6.40
C ALA A 237 13.77 8.19 6.93
N VAL A 238 14.68 7.84 7.82
CA VAL A 238 15.74 8.76 8.31
C VAL A 238 16.72 9.13 7.18
N VAL A 239 17.08 8.18 6.31
CA VAL A 239 17.90 8.46 5.12
C VAL A 239 17.17 9.42 4.18
N MET A 240 15.86 9.23 3.97
CA MET A 240 15.03 10.15 3.18
C MET A 240 15.09 11.56 3.74
N TYR A 241 14.85 11.73 5.05
CA TYR A 241 14.89 13.02 5.74
C TYR A 241 16.23 13.74 5.58
N ASN A 242 17.34 13.00 5.61
CA ASN A 242 18.69 13.57 5.45
C ASN A 242 19.05 13.86 3.98
N LYS A 243 18.28 13.31 3.04
CA LYS A 243 18.57 13.42 1.59
C LYS A 243 17.84 14.57 0.91
N VAL A 244 16.64 14.91 1.38
CA VAL A 244 15.78 15.93 0.77
C VAL A 244 15.29 16.93 1.81
N ALA A 245 15.03 18.19 1.37
CA ALA A 245 14.46 19.21 2.22
C ALA A 245 12.97 18.91 2.44
N VAL A 246 12.65 18.28 3.56
CA VAL A 246 11.30 17.78 3.85
C VAL A 246 10.94 18.01 5.31
N ALA A 247 9.67 18.29 5.59
CA ALA A 247 9.18 18.41 6.96
C ALA A 247 9.48 17.13 7.78
N PRO A 248 9.93 17.25 9.05
CA PRO A 248 10.36 16.12 9.90
C PRO A 248 9.17 15.31 10.42
N ARG A 249 8.32 14.81 9.52
CA ARG A 249 7.12 14.05 9.82
C ARG A 249 7.03 12.80 8.94
N LEU A 250 6.63 11.69 9.55
CA LEU A 250 6.48 10.38 8.92
C LEU A 250 5.08 9.86 9.14
N ALA A 251 4.37 9.52 8.06
CA ALA A 251 3.17 8.70 8.12
C ALA A 251 3.49 7.28 7.63
N VAL A 252 2.84 6.28 8.20
CA VAL A 252 3.01 4.87 7.82
C VAL A 252 1.66 4.30 7.40
N VAL A 253 1.62 3.69 6.22
CA VAL A 253 0.41 3.09 5.64
C VAL A 253 0.66 1.65 5.20
N GLY A 254 -0.40 0.88 5.05
CA GLY A 254 -0.35 -0.52 4.65
C GLY A 254 -0.62 -1.48 5.81
N GLY A 255 -0.65 -2.78 5.53
CA GLY A 255 -1.10 -3.79 6.49
C GLY A 255 -0.28 -3.83 7.79
N LEU A 256 1.02 -3.61 7.70
CA LEU A 256 1.90 -3.66 8.88
C LEU A 256 1.70 -2.46 9.83
N SER A 257 1.19 -1.32 9.34
CA SER A 257 0.87 -0.17 10.19
C SER A 257 -0.25 -0.45 11.22
N LYS A 258 -1.01 -1.54 11.01
CA LYS A 258 -2.05 -2.01 11.94
C LYS A 258 -1.47 -2.81 13.13
N SER A 259 -0.19 -3.21 13.07
CA SER A 259 0.51 -3.91 14.15
C SER A 259 1.15 -2.93 15.12
N GLU A 260 0.63 -2.87 16.36
CA GLU A 260 1.24 -2.01 17.39
C GLU A 260 2.69 -2.41 17.67
N PHE A 261 3.00 -3.70 17.70
CA PHE A 261 4.36 -4.19 17.92
C PHE A 261 5.33 -3.69 16.82
N PHE A 262 4.94 -3.77 15.54
CA PHE A 262 5.74 -3.25 14.43
C PHE A 262 5.91 -1.73 14.53
N MET A 263 4.81 -1.01 14.81
CA MET A 263 4.82 0.45 14.92
C MET A 263 5.62 0.96 16.11
N GLU A 264 5.67 0.23 17.22
CA GLU A 264 6.50 0.54 18.38
C GLU A 264 7.99 0.48 18.04
N GLN A 265 8.43 -0.57 17.34
CA GLN A 265 9.82 -0.71 16.91
C GLN A 265 10.21 0.36 15.89
N LEU A 266 9.32 0.67 14.95
CA LEU A 266 9.53 1.74 13.98
C LEU A 266 9.61 3.11 14.68
N ARG A 267 8.72 3.41 15.63
CA ARG A 267 8.72 4.64 16.44
C ARG A 267 10.04 4.81 17.17
N TRP A 268 10.56 3.74 17.76
CA TRP A 268 11.87 3.74 18.40
C TRP A 268 12.98 4.07 17.39
N GLY A 269 12.98 3.46 16.21
CA GLY A 269 13.99 3.65 15.17
C GLY A 269 14.02 5.05 14.56
N VAL A 270 12.90 5.79 14.53
CA VAL A 270 12.85 7.18 14.04
C VAL A 270 12.95 8.24 15.14
N SER A 271 13.03 7.80 16.42
CA SER A 271 13.06 8.70 17.57
C SER A 271 14.22 9.70 17.47
N GLY A 272 13.94 10.97 17.74
CA GLY A 272 14.92 12.05 17.63
C GLY A 272 15.13 12.60 16.20
N TRP A 273 14.55 11.97 15.17
CA TRP A 273 14.64 12.39 13.76
C TRP A 273 13.32 12.84 13.19
N LEU A 274 12.29 12.00 13.33
CA LEU A 274 11.00 12.19 12.70
C LEU A 274 9.87 12.07 13.71
N LYS A 275 8.86 12.94 13.56
CA LYS A 275 7.59 12.82 14.26
C LYS A 275 6.69 11.83 13.52
N LEU A 276 6.34 10.72 14.18
CA LEU A 276 5.35 9.78 13.65
C LEU A 276 3.95 10.41 13.72
N CYS A 277 3.27 10.47 12.58
CA CYS A 277 1.95 11.08 12.42
C CYS A 277 0.95 10.06 11.89
N LYS A 278 -0.32 10.26 12.21
CA LYS A 278 -1.39 9.53 11.53
C LYS A 278 -1.57 10.10 10.11
N PRO A 279 -1.78 9.25 9.08
CA PRO A 279 -2.14 9.75 7.75
C PRO A 279 -3.40 10.61 7.80
N LEU A 280 -3.45 11.67 7.00
CA LEU A 280 -4.61 12.56 6.89
C LEU A 280 -5.78 11.88 6.17
N LEU A 281 -5.46 11.16 5.09
CA LEU A 281 -6.40 10.44 4.24
C LEU A 281 -5.92 9.00 4.04
N GLN A 282 -6.86 8.09 3.88
CA GLN A 282 -6.56 6.76 3.37
C GLN A 282 -6.20 6.81 1.87
N PRO A 283 -5.43 5.83 1.32
CA PRO A 283 -4.89 5.91 -0.04
C PRO A 283 -5.93 6.24 -1.12
N VAL A 284 -7.10 5.61 -1.11
CA VAL A 284 -8.16 5.88 -2.11
C VAL A 284 -8.61 7.35 -2.11
N PHE A 285 -8.68 8.00 -0.94
CA PHE A 285 -9.00 9.43 -0.85
C PHE A 285 -7.79 10.30 -1.21
N GLY A 286 -6.57 9.80 -1.03
CA GLY A 286 -5.36 10.41 -1.60
C GLY A 286 -5.40 10.42 -3.13
N ALA A 287 -5.89 9.35 -3.77
CA ALA A 287 -6.12 9.31 -5.22
C ALA A 287 -7.17 10.34 -5.66
N VAL A 288 -8.28 10.49 -4.93
CA VAL A 288 -9.28 11.56 -5.19
C VAL A 288 -8.64 12.94 -5.08
N LEU A 289 -7.83 13.18 -4.04
CA LEU A 289 -7.13 14.46 -3.87
C LEU A 289 -6.21 14.79 -5.05
N ILE A 290 -5.50 13.79 -5.59
CA ILE A 290 -4.68 13.97 -6.79
C ILE A 290 -5.57 14.32 -7.99
N ALA A 291 -6.68 13.61 -8.22
CA ALA A 291 -7.62 13.90 -9.30
C ALA A 291 -8.15 15.33 -9.20
N MET A 292 -8.56 15.77 -8.01
CA MET A 292 -9.03 17.15 -7.78
C MET A 292 -7.92 18.19 -8.05
N ASN A 293 -6.69 17.97 -7.55
CA ASN A 293 -5.56 18.89 -7.74
C ASN A 293 -5.11 18.98 -9.20
N ASN A 294 -5.28 17.93 -10.01
CA ASN A 294 -5.00 17.95 -11.45
C ASN A 294 -6.00 18.84 -12.21
N PHE A 295 -7.18 19.09 -11.65
CA PHE A 295 -8.17 19.99 -12.20
C PHE A 295 -8.01 21.41 -11.67
N ARG A 296 -7.99 21.55 -10.33
CA ARG A 296 -7.72 22.80 -9.61
C ARG A 296 -7.21 22.51 -8.20
N LYS A 297 -6.41 23.42 -7.67
CA LYS A 297 -5.91 23.30 -6.29
C LYS A 297 -7.08 23.18 -5.31
N VAL A 298 -7.07 22.10 -4.51
CA VAL A 298 -8.08 21.83 -3.49
C VAL A 298 -7.96 22.86 -2.37
N ASP A 299 -9.07 23.47 -1.99
CA ASP A 299 -9.13 24.38 -0.86
C ASP A 299 -9.18 23.64 0.49
N LYS A 300 -8.87 24.37 1.54
CA LYS A 300 -8.82 23.81 2.89
C LYS A 300 -10.14 23.18 3.35
N PRO A 301 -11.32 23.80 3.16
CA PRO A 301 -12.60 23.17 3.54
C PRO A 301 -12.87 21.84 2.82
N SER A 302 -12.57 21.77 1.53
CA SER A 302 -12.73 20.52 0.75
C SER A 302 -11.79 19.42 1.24
N LEU A 303 -10.54 19.76 1.58
CA LEU A 303 -9.58 18.82 2.15
C LEU A 303 -10.00 18.33 3.54
N GLU A 304 -10.50 19.22 4.39
CA GLU A 304 -11.04 18.87 5.71
C GLU A 304 -12.22 17.91 5.57
N ARG A 305 -13.11 18.16 4.60
CA ARG A 305 -14.25 17.28 4.33
C ARG A 305 -13.82 15.89 3.86
N LEU A 306 -12.85 15.81 2.93
CA LEU A 306 -12.25 14.53 2.52
C LEU A 306 -11.64 13.77 3.70
N SER A 307 -10.96 14.48 4.62
CA SER A 307 -10.35 13.88 5.80
C SER A 307 -11.38 13.33 6.79
N GLU A 308 -12.48 14.05 7.02
CA GLU A 308 -13.59 13.56 7.85
C GLU A 308 -14.17 12.25 7.31
N ILE A 309 -14.51 12.21 6.01
CA ILE A 309 -15.08 11.03 5.34
C ILE A 309 -14.09 9.87 5.34
N SER A 310 -12.82 10.12 5.03
CA SER A 310 -11.77 9.10 5.10
C SER A 310 -11.67 8.47 6.48
N GLY A 311 -11.74 9.29 7.54
CA GLY A 311 -11.72 8.83 8.92
C GLY A 311 -13.00 8.07 9.34
N GLU A 312 -14.18 8.43 8.81
CA GLU A 312 -15.43 7.70 9.01
C GLU A 312 -15.35 6.30 8.42
N TYR A 313 -14.93 6.18 7.14
CA TYR A 313 -14.79 4.90 6.46
C TYR A 313 -13.75 3.97 7.11
N GLU A 314 -12.65 4.54 7.64
CA GLU A 314 -11.67 3.77 8.41
C GLU A 314 -12.28 3.19 9.69
N ARG A 315 -13.02 3.99 10.47
CA ARG A 315 -13.65 3.54 11.71
C ARG A 315 -14.74 2.47 11.50
N GLU A 316 -15.44 2.55 10.37
CA GLU A 316 -16.46 1.57 9.98
C GLU A 316 -15.88 0.28 9.39
N GLY A 317 -14.56 0.19 9.21
CA GLY A 317 -13.90 -0.97 8.61
C GLY A 317 -14.22 -1.17 7.12
N ARG A 318 -14.63 -0.10 6.43
CA ARG A 318 -15.03 -0.12 5.02
C ARG A 318 -13.84 0.04 4.07
N LEU A 319 -12.66 0.37 4.63
CA LEU A 319 -11.40 0.58 3.89
C LEU A 319 -10.46 -0.60 3.97
#